data_c1a4f1ccb4c4d0c91719f3bb2c96dad9
#
_entry.id   c1a4f1ccb4c4d0c91719f3bb2c96dad9
#
_cell.length_a   1.000
_cell.length_b   1.000
_cell.length_c   1.000
_cell.angle_alpha   90.00
_cell.angle_beta   90.00
_cell.angle_gamma   90.00
#
_symmetry.space_group_name_H-M   'P 1'
#
loop_
_entity.id
_entity.type
_entity.pdbx_description
1 polymer ?
#
loop_
_entity_poly.entity_id
_entity_poly.type
_entity_poly.pdbx_seq_one_letter_code
_entity_poly.pdbx_strand_id
1 'polypeptide(L)'
;MEHILHVEDESDIREVARIALEDVGGFKVETAGSGREALRKAEESLPDLVLLDVMMPGMDGPTTFQALRKCPATAAIPVIFMTAKVQSHEVDRYKAMGALGIVAKPFDPMTLADQVRGLWRREE
;
A
#
# COMPACT_ATOMS: atom_id res chain seq x y z
N MET A 1 15.41 -6.58 6.83
CA MET A 1 13.99 -6.92 6.56
C MET A 1 13.26 -5.65 6.21
N GLU A 2 12.62 -5.65 5.05
CA GLU A 2 11.92 -4.48 4.58
C GLU A 2 10.60 -4.30 5.32
N HIS A 3 10.25 -3.05 5.59
CA HIS A 3 9.10 -2.69 6.40
C HIS A 3 7.98 -2.13 5.51
N ILE A 4 6.82 -2.77 5.54
CA ILE A 4 5.64 -2.37 4.78
C ILE A 4 4.56 -1.88 5.74
N LEU A 5 3.97 -0.72 5.42
CA LEU A 5 2.74 -0.26 6.07
C LEU A 5 1.58 -0.61 5.16
N HIS A 6 0.69 -1.49 5.61
CA HIS A 6 -0.51 -1.89 4.87
C HIS A 6 -1.73 -1.16 5.42
N VAL A 7 -2.42 -0.43 4.56
CA VAL A 7 -3.56 0.40 4.93
C VAL A 7 -4.84 -0.20 4.34
N GLU A 8 -5.74 -0.64 5.20
CA GLU A 8 -6.98 -1.33 4.82
C GLU A 8 -8.00 -1.17 5.95
N ASP A 9 -9.21 -0.73 5.64
CA ASP A 9 -10.24 -0.51 6.66
C ASP A 9 -10.90 -1.80 7.16
N GLU A 10 -10.90 -2.87 6.35
CA GLU A 10 -11.48 -4.14 6.76
C GLU A 10 -10.47 -5.00 7.52
N SER A 11 -10.79 -5.31 8.78
CA SER A 11 -9.86 -6.02 9.66
C SER A 11 -9.50 -7.42 9.15
N ASP A 12 -10.46 -8.12 8.55
CA ASP A 12 -10.22 -9.46 8.01
C ASP A 12 -9.19 -9.43 6.87
N ILE A 13 -9.33 -8.46 5.98
CA ILE A 13 -8.41 -8.31 4.86
C ILE A 13 -7.03 -7.89 5.35
N ARG A 14 -6.97 -6.98 6.35
CA ARG A 14 -5.70 -6.58 6.96
C ARG A 14 -4.95 -7.79 7.51
N GLU A 15 -5.65 -8.67 8.20
CA GLU A 15 -5.02 -9.84 8.83
C GLU A 15 -4.50 -10.82 7.78
N VAL A 16 -5.29 -11.11 6.75
CA VAL A 16 -4.87 -12.01 5.68
C VAL A 16 -3.66 -11.45 4.95
N ALA A 17 -3.67 -10.16 4.64
CA ALA A 17 -2.54 -9.52 3.95
C ALA A 17 -1.29 -9.52 4.82
N ARG A 18 -1.45 -9.25 6.13
CA ARG A 18 -0.32 -9.27 7.06
C ARG A 18 0.35 -10.64 7.07
N ILE A 19 -0.44 -11.70 7.20
CA ILE A 19 0.07 -13.07 7.20
C ILE A 19 0.77 -13.39 5.88
N ALA A 20 0.15 -13.02 4.76
CA ALA A 20 0.73 -13.27 3.43
C ALA A 20 2.06 -12.56 3.25
N LEU A 21 2.16 -11.31 3.72
CA LEU A 21 3.39 -10.54 3.55
C LEU A 21 4.48 -10.96 4.53
N GLU A 22 4.12 -11.31 5.77
CA GLU A 22 5.08 -11.75 6.79
C GLU A 22 5.52 -13.19 6.58
N ASP A 23 4.56 -14.12 6.56
CA ASP A 23 4.88 -15.55 6.58
C ASP A 23 5.36 -16.06 5.22
N VAL A 24 4.72 -15.63 4.15
CA VAL A 24 5.12 -16.04 2.80
C VAL A 24 6.24 -15.14 2.29
N GLY A 25 6.11 -13.83 2.49
CA GLY A 25 7.01 -12.84 1.92
C GLY A 25 8.25 -12.50 2.74
N GLY A 26 8.21 -12.70 4.04
CA GLY A 26 9.34 -12.36 4.91
C GLY A 26 9.49 -10.87 5.20
N PHE A 27 8.45 -10.06 4.93
CA PHE A 27 8.46 -8.63 5.23
C PHE A 27 8.11 -8.39 6.70
N LYS A 28 8.52 -7.26 7.23
CA LYS A 28 7.98 -6.73 8.48
C LYS A 28 6.76 -5.88 8.13
N VAL A 29 5.61 -6.15 8.76
CA VAL A 29 4.36 -5.49 8.39
C VAL A 29 3.76 -4.75 9.56
N GLU A 30 3.45 -3.48 9.34
CA GLU A 30 2.64 -2.66 10.22
C GLU A 30 1.31 -2.39 9.50
N THR A 31 0.21 -2.31 10.23
CA THR A 31 -1.10 -2.11 9.61
C THR A 31 -1.76 -0.83 10.11
N ALA A 32 -2.61 -0.25 9.26
CA ALA A 32 -3.44 0.90 9.60
C ALA A 32 -4.84 0.67 9.07
N GLY A 33 -5.84 1.07 9.84
CA GLY A 33 -7.26 0.86 9.48
C GLY A 33 -7.91 2.05 8.80
N SER A 34 -7.18 3.15 8.59
CA SER A 34 -7.73 4.35 7.95
C SER A 34 -6.59 5.18 7.37
N GLY A 35 -6.96 6.14 6.51
CA GLY A 35 -5.98 7.07 5.95
C GLY A 35 -5.31 7.91 7.03
N ARG A 36 -6.08 8.38 8.01
CA ARG A 36 -5.55 9.20 9.10
C ARG A 36 -4.54 8.42 9.95
N GLU A 37 -4.87 7.18 10.28
CA GLU A 37 -3.97 6.32 11.03
C GLU A 37 -2.70 6.04 10.22
N ALA A 38 -2.84 5.86 8.90
CA ALA A 38 -1.71 5.63 8.01
C ALA A 38 -0.74 6.80 8.00
N LEU A 39 -1.26 8.03 7.95
CA LEU A 39 -0.41 9.22 7.97
C LEU A 39 0.40 9.31 9.26
N ARG A 40 -0.24 9.06 10.39
CA ARG A 40 0.42 9.09 11.69
C ARG A 40 1.50 8.02 11.77
N LYS A 41 1.17 6.78 11.41
CA LYS A 41 2.11 5.67 11.49
C LYS A 41 3.26 5.82 10.51
N ALA A 42 2.99 6.29 9.30
CA ALA A 42 4.04 6.50 8.31
C ALA A 42 5.07 7.53 8.78
N GLU A 43 4.59 8.60 9.41
CA GLU A 43 5.48 9.63 9.93
C GLU A 43 6.30 9.12 11.12
N GLU A 44 5.71 8.29 11.97
CA GLU A 44 6.39 7.75 13.15
C GLU A 44 7.40 6.67 12.82
N SER A 45 7.04 5.72 11.94
CA SER A 45 7.86 4.53 11.68
C SER A 45 8.66 4.58 10.38
N LEU A 46 8.33 5.49 9.47
CA LEU A 46 8.99 5.66 8.18
C LEU A 46 9.16 4.32 7.44
N PRO A 47 8.05 3.69 7.04
CA PRO A 47 8.13 2.41 6.33
C PRO A 47 8.85 2.54 5.00
N ASP A 48 9.34 1.42 4.50
CA ASP A 48 10.03 1.37 3.20
C ASP A 48 9.04 1.39 2.04
N LEU A 49 7.79 0.98 2.29
CA LEU A 49 6.74 0.92 1.28
C LEU A 49 5.38 1.04 1.96
N VAL A 50 4.45 1.73 1.30
CA VAL A 50 3.04 1.77 1.75
C VAL A 50 2.20 1.01 0.72
N LEU A 51 1.45 0.01 1.20
CA LEU A 51 0.48 -0.73 0.40
C LEU A 51 -0.90 -0.20 0.80
N LEU A 52 -1.56 0.51 -0.11
CA LEU A 52 -2.65 1.42 0.23
C LEU A 52 -3.93 1.10 -0.52
N ASP A 53 -4.97 0.72 0.22
CA ASP A 53 -6.28 0.47 -0.37
C ASP A 53 -6.87 1.77 -0.91
N VAL A 54 -7.48 1.70 -2.11
CA VAL A 54 -8.09 2.85 -2.76
C VAL A 54 -9.42 3.23 -2.11
N MET A 55 -10.26 2.23 -1.83
CA MET A 55 -11.62 2.47 -1.35
C MET A 55 -11.70 2.33 0.17
N MET A 56 -11.67 3.46 0.85
CA MET A 56 -11.82 3.50 2.31
C MET A 56 -12.79 4.62 2.69
N PRO A 57 -13.60 4.43 3.73
CA PRO A 57 -14.50 5.49 4.19
C PRO A 57 -13.70 6.67 4.76
N GLY A 58 -14.27 7.86 4.66
CA GLY A 58 -13.61 9.07 5.10
C GLY A 58 -12.50 9.48 4.14
N MET A 59 -11.26 9.29 4.53
CA MET A 59 -10.11 9.61 3.69
C MET A 59 -9.75 8.39 2.83
N ASP A 60 -9.95 8.48 1.52
CA ASP A 60 -9.66 7.38 0.60
C ASP A 60 -8.16 7.26 0.29
N GLY A 61 -7.79 6.23 -0.51
CA GLY A 61 -6.40 5.98 -0.86
C GLY A 61 -5.72 7.13 -1.58
N PRO A 62 -6.31 7.64 -2.67
CA PRO A 62 -5.69 8.77 -3.39
C PRO A 62 -5.49 10.00 -2.52
N THR A 63 -6.44 10.32 -1.65
CA THR A 63 -6.32 11.46 -0.73
C THR A 63 -5.19 11.22 0.27
N THR A 64 -5.10 10.00 0.80
CA THR A 64 -4.03 9.61 1.72
C THR A 64 -2.67 9.70 1.03
N PHE A 65 -2.59 9.24 -0.22
CA PHE A 65 -1.37 9.32 -1.01
C PHE A 65 -0.90 10.77 -1.17
N GLN A 66 -1.83 11.67 -1.53
CA GLN A 66 -1.50 13.08 -1.69
C GLN A 66 -0.98 13.70 -0.39
N ALA A 67 -1.61 13.34 0.73
CA ALA A 67 -1.16 13.82 2.05
C ALA A 67 0.25 13.31 2.40
N LEU A 68 0.56 12.05 2.08
CA LEU A 68 1.90 11.51 2.26
C LEU A 68 2.94 12.31 1.46
N ARG A 69 2.60 12.67 0.23
CA ARG A 69 3.51 13.41 -0.66
C ARG A 69 3.74 14.84 -0.21
N LYS A 70 2.80 15.44 0.53
CA LYS A 70 2.93 16.80 1.04
C LYS A 70 3.77 16.89 2.30
N CYS A 71 3.92 15.78 3.03
CA CYS A 71 4.72 15.76 4.26
C CYS A 71 6.17 15.41 3.91
N PRO A 72 7.14 16.28 4.21
CA PRO A 72 8.54 16.01 3.83
C PRO A 72 9.08 14.68 4.33
N ALA A 73 8.67 14.25 5.52
CA ALA A 73 9.15 12.99 6.10
C ALA A 73 8.70 11.77 5.31
N THR A 74 7.54 11.83 4.64
CA THR A 74 6.94 10.69 3.94
C THR A 74 6.88 10.88 2.43
N ALA A 75 7.32 12.02 1.91
CA ALA A 75 7.14 12.40 0.51
C ALA A 75 7.79 11.42 -0.48
N ALA A 76 8.86 10.74 -0.08
CA ALA A 76 9.60 9.85 -0.95
C ALA A 76 9.26 8.37 -0.75
N ILE A 77 8.37 8.02 0.19
CA ILE A 77 8.04 6.62 0.45
C ILE A 77 7.23 6.08 -0.73
N PRO A 78 7.69 4.99 -1.37
CA PRO A 78 6.95 4.42 -2.50
C PRO A 78 5.61 3.85 -2.06
N VAL A 79 4.60 3.96 -2.93
CA VAL A 79 3.23 3.52 -2.65
C VAL A 79 2.75 2.60 -3.77
N ILE A 80 2.13 1.49 -3.39
CA ILE A 80 1.40 0.60 -4.29
C ILE A 80 -0.07 0.67 -3.85
N PHE A 81 -0.97 0.91 -4.81
CA PHE A 81 -2.41 0.89 -4.52
C PHE A 81 -2.98 -0.51 -4.63
N MET A 82 -4.02 -0.79 -3.85
CA MET A 82 -4.83 -2.01 -3.97
C MET A 82 -6.25 -1.61 -4.33
N THR A 83 -6.80 -2.22 -5.39
CA THR A 83 -8.13 -1.87 -5.87
C THR A 83 -8.74 -3.02 -6.67
N ALA A 84 -10.08 -3.10 -6.68
CA ALA A 84 -10.81 -4.01 -7.55
C ALA A 84 -10.89 -3.49 -8.98
N LYS A 85 -10.55 -2.22 -9.22
CA LYS A 85 -10.62 -1.57 -10.53
C LYS A 85 -9.24 -1.57 -11.17
N VAL A 86 -8.99 -2.58 -12.04
CA VAL A 86 -7.67 -2.80 -12.62
C VAL A 86 -7.63 -2.62 -14.14
N GLN A 87 -8.60 -1.88 -14.70
CA GLN A 87 -8.55 -1.55 -16.12
C GLN A 87 -7.36 -0.65 -16.42
N SER A 88 -6.87 -0.71 -17.67
CA SER A 88 -5.62 -0.03 -18.01
C SER A 88 -5.65 1.47 -17.72
N HIS A 89 -6.78 2.15 -17.94
CA HIS A 89 -6.87 3.60 -17.65
C HIS A 89 -6.79 3.88 -16.15
N GLU A 90 -7.29 2.98 -15.29
CA GLU A 90 -7.18 3.13 -13.84
C GLU A 90 -5.72 2.96 -13.41
N VAL A 91 -5.04 1.94 -13.94
CA VAL A 91 -3.63 1.69 -13.65
C VAL A 91 -2.79 2.90 -14.08
N ASP A 92 -3.02 3.39 -15.29
CA ASP A 92 -2.29 4.55 -15.82
C ASP A 92 -2.50 5.79 -14.97
N ARG A 93 -3.73 6.01 -14.49
CA ARG A 93 -4.06 7.13 -13.61
C ARG A 93 -3.24 7.10 -12.32
N TYR A 94 -3.19 5.94 -11.66
CA TYR A 94 -2.46 5.84 -10.41
C TYR A 94 -0.94 5.94 -10.60
N LYS A 95 -0.43 5.39 -11.69
CA LYS A 95 0.99 5.56 -12.03
C LYS A 95 1.32 7.03 -12.33
N ALA A 96 0.41 7.73 -13.03
CA ALA A 96 0.60 9.16 -13.32
C ALA A 96 0.63 10.00 -12.04
N MET A 97 -0.04 9.55 -10.98
CA MET A 97 0.02 10.21 -9.68
C MET A 97 1.36 9.98 -8.96
N GLY A 98 2.13 8.99 -9.39
CA GLY A 98 3.41 8.66 -8.79
C GLY A 98 3.46 7.33 -8.05
N ALA A 99 2.39 6.53 -8.08
CA ALA A 99 2.39 5.21 -7.48
C ALA A 99 3.24 4.25 -8.31
N LEU A 100 3.84 3.25 -7.65
CA LEU A 100 4.61 2.22 -8.35
C LEU A 100 3.74 1.34 -9.23
N GLY A 101 2.50 1.10 -8.81
CA GLY A 101 1.58 0.25 -9.53
C GLY A 101 0.38 -0.12 -8.70
N ILE A 102 -0.32 -1.17 -9.13
CA ILE A 102 -1.56 -1.62 -8.50
C ILE A 102 -1.51 -3.12 -8.25
N VAL A 103 -2.04 -3.55 -7.11
CA VAL A 103 -2.36 -4.95 -6.83
C VAL A 103 -3.88 -5.08 -6.86
N ALA A 104 -4.37 -6.06 -7.61
CA ALA A 104 -5.81 -6.30 -7.77
C ALA A 104 -6.42 -6.91 -6.51
N LYS A 105 -7.64 -6.49 -6.18
CA LYS A 105 -8.44 -7.07 -5.10
C LYS A 105 -9.63 -7.81 -5.72
N PRO A 106 -9.97 -8.99 -5.23
CA PRO A 106 -9.30 -9.73 -4.15
C PRO A 106 -7.92 -10.24 -4.58
N PHE A 107 -6.96 -10.20 -3.69
CA PHE A 107 -5.63 -10.70 -3.97
C PHE A 107 -5.49 -12.17 -3.56
N ASP A 108 -4.53 -12.86 -4.17
CA ASP A 108 -4.18 -14.23 -3.79
C ASP A 108 -3.12 -14.14 -2.69
N PRO A 109 -3.40 -14.64 -1.47
CA PRO A 109 -2.43 -14.59 -0.38
C PRO A 109 -1.09 -15.26 -0.69
N MET A 110 -1.10 -16.25 -1.59
CA MET A 110 0.13 -16.97 -1.93
C MET A 110 1.03 -16.21 -2.91
N THR A 111 0.48 -15.23 -3.64
CA THR A 111 1.24 -14.46 -4.64
C THR A 111 1.39 -12.98 -4.29
N LEU A 112 0.72 -12.51 -3.24
CA LEU A 112 0.74 -11.09 -2.90
C LEU A 112 2.16 -10.54 -2.71
N ALA A 113 2.99 -11.25 -1.95
CA ALA A 113 4.36 -10.81 -1.70
C ALA A 113 5.18 -10.73 -2.99
N ASP A 114 5.00 -11.69 -3.90
CA ASP A 114 5.70 -11.68 -5.19
C ASP A 114 5.25 -10.52 -6.06
N GLN A 115 3.95 -10.20 -6.06
CA GLN A 115 3.43 -9.05 -6.81
C GLN A 115 4.03 -7.74 -6.27
N VAL A 116 4.08 -7.60 -4.95
CA VAL A 116 4.65 -6.41 -4.31
C VAL A 116 6.13 -6.29 -4.66
N ARG A 117 6.90 -7.37 -4.55
CA ARG A 117 8.32 -7.36 -4.90
C ARG A 117 8.55 -7.00 -6.36
N GLY A 118 7.72 -7.55 -7.26
CA GLY A 118 7.85 -7.28 -8.68
C GLY A 118 7.67 -5.80 -9.01
N LEU A 119 6.67 -5.16 -8.42
CA LEU A 119 6.43 -3.73 -8.63
C LEU A 119 7.53 -2.88 -7.99
N TRP A 120 7.98 -3.26 -6.80
CA TRP A 120 8.98 -2.49 -6.05
C TRP A 120 10.35 -2.53 -6.74
N ARG A 121 10.76 -3.70 -7.24
CA ARG A 121 12.07 -3.85 -7.90
C ARG A 121 12.21 -3.04 -9.18
N ARG A 122 11.10 -2.71 -9.84
CA ARG A 122 11.15 -1.91 -11.07
C ARG A 122 11.65 -0.50 -10.83
N GLU A 123 11.60 -0.02 -9.59
CA GLU A 123 12.07 1.30 -9.23
C GLU A 123 13.57 1.31 -8.87
N GLU A 124 14.12 0.15 -8.63
CA GLU A 124 15.54 -0.01 -8.35
C GLU A 124 16.30 -0.13 -9.66
#